data_039e660eb76ff8cdcabd48eba9b705db
#
_entry.id   039e660eb76ff8cdcabd48eba9b705db
#
_cell.length_a   1.000
_cell.length_b   1.000
_cell.length_c   1.000
_cell.angle_alpha   90.00
_cell.angle_beta   90.00
_cell.angle_gamma   90.00
#
_symmetry.space_group_name_H-M   'P 1'
#
loop_
_entity.id
_entity.type
_entity.pdbx_description
1 polymer ?
#
loop_
_entity_poly.entity_id
_entity_poly.type
_entity_poly.pdbx_seq_one_letter_code
_entity_poly.pdbx_strand_id
1 'polypeptide(L)'
;MLTPEQISYFETFGFLVLRDAFSPEEMSLITKEADYVWKNTQGIDTDSAHTGVGKQISGFIEMNIVLTNLIADDRVYIAVEQLLGPGFTYVASDGNMWAGDTIWHSDDNIRSGYKRVKVSLYLDTLTKENGCLRVIPGSHHQPFHNDLNRAIQVGQSDLLGLEAEALPSFPIETSPGDILMFCHDIMHASFGSSQLRRQIALSFFAKPEVDEHKKWVVGLYSEIRKKSDELTAKSFLNNPNPRIQNVVAPLKSLGVE
;
A
#
# COMPACT_ATOMS: atom_id res chain seq x y z
N MET A 1 8.21 15.93 -6.45
CA MET A 1 8.88 16.34 -5.20
C MET A 1 7.82 16.94 -4.30
N LEU A 2 7.69 16.45 -3.07
CA LEU A 2 6.73 16.97 -2.08
C LEU A 2 7.19 18.33 -1.57
N THR A 3 6.24 19.22 -1.30
CA THR A 3 6.53 20.49 -0.60
C THR A 3 6.66 20.23 0.92
N PRO A 4 7.29 21.16 1.67
CA PRO A 4 7.36 21.05 3.13
C PRO A 4 5.97 20.94 3.78
N GLU A 5 4.95 21.63 3.24
CA GLU A 5 3.57 21.57 3.74
C GLU A 5 2.94 20.19 3.51
N GLN A 6 3.21 19.56 2.37
CA GLN A 6 2.75 18.20 2.08
C GLN A 6 3.39 17.17 3.02
N ILE A 7 4.68 17.33 3.33
CA ILE A 7 5.37 16.48 4.30
C ILE A 7 4.75 16.67 5.69
N SER A 8 4.59 17.92 6.14
CA SER A 8 3.95 18.23 7.43
C SER A 8 2.51 17.71 7.52
N TYR A 9 1.76 17.81 6.41
CA TYR A 9 0.41 17.25 6.32
C TYR A 9 0.44 15.73 6.49
N PHE A 10 1.31 15.03 5.77
CA PHE A 10 1.46 13.59 5.89
C PHE A 10 1.87 13.16 7.31
N GLU A 11 2.83 13.85 7.92
CA GLU A 11 3.27 13.57 9.29
C GLU A 11 2.15 13.80 10.32
N THR A 12 1.29 14.79 10.10
CA THR A 12 0.18 15.12 11.02
C THR A 12 -1.01 14.18 10.86
N PHE A 13 -1.43 13.93 9.64
CA PHE A 13 -2.68 13.23 9.34
C PHE A 13 -2.48 11.76 8.92
N GLY A 14 -1.28 11.37 8.53
CA GLY A 14 -0.91 10.00 8.17
C GLY A 14 -1.23 9.60 6.73
N PHE A 15 -1.67 10.50 5.88
CA PHE A 15 -1.93 10.25 4.46
C PHE A 15 -1.71 11.47 3.59
N LEU A 16 -1.53 11.26 2.28
CA LEU A 16 -1.38 12.31 1.27
C LEU A 16 -1.86 11.76 -0.08
N VAL A 17 -2.53 12.61 -0.87
CA VAL A 17 -2.90 12.28 -2.25
C VAL A 17 -2.20 13.24 -3.21
N LEU A 18 -1.48 12.68 -4.16
CA LEU A 18 -0.95 13.41 -5.31
C LEU A 18 -1.92 13.24 -6.46
N ARG A 19 -2.64 14.31 -6.79
CA ARG A 19 -3.67 14.30 -7.82
C ARG A 19 -3.05 14.33 -9.21
N ASP A 20 -3.69 13.60 -10.15
CA ASP A 20 -3.30 13.58 -11.58
C ASP A 20 -1.80 13.35 -11.79
N ALA A 21 -1.19 12.51 -10.94
CA ALA A 21 0.25 12.25 -10.98
C ALA A 21 0.64 11.49 -12.25
N PHE A 22 -0.19 10.55 -12.71
CA PHE A 22 -0.03 9.83 -13.97
C PHE A 22 -1.04 10.29 -15.01
N SER A 23 -0.62 10.42 -16.26
CA SER A 23 -1.52 10.78 -17.36
C SER A 23 -2.49 9.63 -17.69
N PRO A 24 -3.59 9.91 -18.40
CA PRO A 24 -4.50 8.87 -18.87
C PRO A 24 -3.81 7.80 -19.73
N GLU A 25 -2.81 8.18 -20.54
CA GLU A 25 -2.06 7.27 -21.39
C GLU A 25 -1.17 6.34 -20.54
N GLU A 26 -0.48 6.89 -19.53
CA GLU A 26 0.31 6.11 -18.59
C GLU A 26 -0.60 5.14 -17.81
N MET A 27 -1.74 5.61 -17.33
CA MET A 27 -2.71 4.78 -16.60
C MET A 27 -3.31 3.69 -17.49
N SER A 28 -3.56 3.96 -18.76
CA SER A 28 -4.00 2.94 -19.72
C SER A 28 -2.98 1.80 -19.85
N LEU A 29 -1.69 2.14 -19.93
CA LEU A 29 -0.62 1.13 -19.97
C LEU A 29 -0.52 0.37 -18.65
N ILE A 30 -0.50 1.08 -17.52
CA ILE A 30 -0.41 0.45 -16.17
C ILE A 30 -1.58 -0.50 -15.96
N THR A 31 -2.80 -0.08 -16.29
CA THR A 31 -4.02 -0.90 -16.14
C THR A 31 -3.94 -2.16 -17.01
N LYS A 32 -3.58 -2.01 -18.28
CA LYS A 32 -3.43 -3.14 -19.21
C LYS A 32 -2.42 -4.17 -18.69
N GLU A 33 -1.28 -3.71 -18.20
CA GLU A 33 -0.24 -4.62 -17.71
C GLU A 33 -0.62 -5.25 -16.36
N ALA A 34 -1.35 -4.53 -15.49
CA ALA A 34 -1.90 -5.09 -14.26
C ALA A 34 -2.96 -6.17 -14.55
N ASP A 35 -3.90 -5.90 -15.47
CA ASP A 35 -4.91 -6.87 -15.88
C ASP A 35 -4.27 -8.13 -16.50
N TYR A 36 -3.19 -7.93 -17.26
CA TYR A 36 -2.40 -9.06 -17.80
C TYR A 36 -1.83 -9.95 -16.67
N VAL A 37 -1.28 -9.36 -15.61
CA VAL A 37 -0.74 -10.12 -14.47
C VAL A 37 -1.86 -10.88 -13.75
N TRP A 38 -2.98 -10.23 -13.41
CA TRP A 38 -4.12 -10.91 -12.78
C TRP A 38 -4.63 -12.08 -13.61
N LYS A 39 -4.83 -11.86 -14.90
CA LYS A 39 -5.33 -12.90 -15.81
C LYS A 39 -4.40 -14.12 -15.90
N ASN A 40 -3.10 -13.88 -16.00
CA ASN A 40 -2.14 -14.98 -16.21
C ASN A 40 -1.70 -15.68 -14.93
N THR A 41 -1.81 -15.02 -13.77
CA THR A 41 -1.40 -15.61 -12.48
C THR A 41 -2.51 -16.38 -11.81
N GLN A 42 -3.76 -15.92 -11.89
CA GLN A 42 -4.89 -16.54 -11.19
C GLN A 42 -6.06 -16.90 -12.10
N GLY A 43 -5.91 -16.75 -13.40
CA GLY A 43 -7.01 -16.98 -14.35
C GLY A 43 -8.18 -16.01 -14.16
N ILE A 44 -7.92 -14.82 -13.61
CA ILE A 44 -8.95 -13.83 -13.36
C ILE A 44 -9.18 -13.05 -14.65
N ASP A 45 -10.41 -13.12 -15.14
CA ASP A 45 -10.88 -12.20 -16.16
C ASP A 45 -11.46 -10.97 -15.46
N THR A 46 -10.80 -9.83 -15.61
CA THR A 46 -11.21 -8.57 -14.99
C THR A 46 -12.55 -8.06 -15.51
N ASP A 47 -12.91 -8.43 -16.73
CA ASP A 47 -14.18 -8.04 -17.35
C ASP A 47 -15.38 -8.86 -16.80
N SER A 48 -15.12 -10.05 -16.26
CA SER A 48 -16.15 -10.95 -15.74
C SER A 48 -16.21 -11.04 -14.21
N ALA A 49 -15.33 -10.34 -13.49
CA ALA A 49 -15.17 -10.47 -12.04
C ALA A 49 -16.24 -9.71 -11.22
N HIS A 50 -17.52 -9.92 -11.48
CA HIS A 50 -18.63 -9.33 -10.71
C HIS A 50 -19.04 -10.13 -9.46
N THR A 51 -18.30 -11.16 -9.07
CA THR A 51 -18.70 -12.05 -7.98
C THR A 51 -17.76 -11.96 -6.79
N GLY A 52 -17.99 -11.02 -5.91
CA GLY A 52 -17.78 -11.01 -4.44
C GLY A 52 -16.61 -11.76 -3.80
N VAL A 53 -15.46 -11.90 -4.46
CA VAL A 53 -14.29 -12.58 -3.90
C VAL A 53 -13.11 -11.66 -3.99
N GLY A 54 -12.59 -11.28 -2.83
CA GLY A 54 -11.32 -10.56 -2.76
C GLY A 54 -10.18 -11.46 -3.22
N LYS A 55 -9.32 -10.94 -4.10
CA LYS A 55 -8.12 -11.63 -4.55
C LYS A 55 -6.93 -10.71 -4.36
N GLN A 56 -5.89 -11.26 -3.77
CA GLN A 56 -4.61 -10.59 -3.53
C GLN A 56 -3.50 -11.42 -4.14
N ILE A 57 -2.66 -10.77 -4.94
CA ILE A 57 -1.42 -11.35 -5.47
C ILE A 57 -0.27 -10.59 -4.82
N SER A 58 0.50 -11.26 -3.97
CA SER A 58 1.73 -10.69 -3.39
C SER A 58 2.88 -10.74 -4.40
N GLY A 59 3.80 -9.78 -4.33
CA GLY A 59 4.89 -9.65 -5.31
C GLY A 59 4.40 -9.15 -6.68
N PHE A 60 3.27 -8.49 -6.72
CA PHE A 60 2.52 -8.19 -7.94
C PHE A 60 3.33 -7.44 -9.00
N ILE A 61 4.01 -6.35 -8.61
CA ILE A 61 4.78 -5.55 -9.57
C ILE A 61 6.05 -6.26 -10.06
N GLU A 62 6.52 -7.25 -9.31
CA GLU A 62 7.71 -8.02 -9.65
C GLU A 62 7.49 -8.95 -10.86
N MET A 63 6.22 -9.20 -11.20
CA MET A 63 5.80 -10.08 -12.30
C MET A 63 5.77 -9.38 -13.66
N ASN A 64 5.93 -8.05 -13.70
CA ASN A 64 5.83 -7.27 -14.93
C ASN A 64 6.77 -6.07 -14.92
N ILE A 65 7.56 -5.88 -15.96
CA ILE A 65 8.60 -4.83 -16.01
C ILE A 65 8.02 -3.41 -16.00
N VAL A 66 6.86 -3.19 -16.59
CA VAL A 66 6.18 -1.87 -16.55
C VAL A 66 5.76 -1.54 -15.12
N LEU A 67 5.17 -2.53 -14.43
CA LEU A 67 4.75 -2.36 -13.03
C LEU A 67 5.96 -2.24 -12.09
N THR A 68 7.03 -3.01 -12.32
CA THR A 68 8.29 -2.89 -11.57
C THR A 68 8.85 -1.47 -11.62
N ASN A 69 8.76 -0.80 -12.77
CA ASN A 69 9.28 0.55 -12.94
C ASN A 69 8.53 1.61 -12.12
N LEU A 70 7.34 1.32 -11.60
CA LEU A 70 6.58 2.25 -10.74
C LEU A 70 7.38 2.68 -9.51
N ILE A 71 8.18 1.78 -8.90
CA ILE A 71 9.00 2.17 -7.74
C ILE A 71 10.21 3.03 -8.08
N ALA A 72 10.62 3.05 -9.34
CA ALA A 72 11.72 3.88 -9.81
C ALA A 72 11.24 5.21 -10.42
N ASP A 73 9.94 5.39 -10.57
CA ASP A 73 9.33 6.63 -11.07
C ASP A 73 9.58 7.78 -10.08
N ASP A 74 9.91 8.96 -10.58
CA ASP A 74 10.22 10.14 -9.75
C ASP A 74 9.09 10.48 -8.77
N ARG A 75 7.84 10.32 -9.20
CA ARG A 75 6.64 10.63 -8.42
C ARG A 75 6.45 9.70 -7.21
N VAL A 76 6.97 8.49 -7.28
CA VAL A 76 6.95 7.51 -6.19
C VAL A 76 8.26 7.56 -5.41
N TYR A 77 9.40 7.35 -6.10
CA TYR A 77 10.70 7.20 -5.45
C TYR A 77 11.07 8.42 -4.60
N ILE A 78 11.00 9.63 -5.20
CA ILE A 78 11.40 10.86 -4.51
C ILE A 78 10.44 11.18 -3.36
N ALA A 79 9.14 10.99 -3.57
CA ALA A 79 8.16 11.23 -2.51
C ALA A 79 8.35 10.28 -1.31
N VAL A 80 8.58 8.99 -1.57
CA VAL A 80 8.86 7.99 -0.52
C VAL A 80 10.18 8.32 0.20
N GLU A 81 11.24 8.71 -0.54
CA GLU A 81 12.51 9.12 0.06
C GLU A 81 12.37 10.35 0.96
N GLN A 82 11.54 11.33 0.57
CA GLN A 82 11.26 12.51 1.39
C GLN A 82 10.50 12.16 2.69
N LEU A 83 9.63 11.13 2.68
CA LEU A 83 8.86 10.71 3.84
C LEU A 83 9.63 9.77 4.77
N LEU A 84 10.44 8.87 4.22
CA LEU A 84 11.13 7.80 4.97
C LEU A 84 12.62 8.07 5.20
N GLY A 85 13.19 9.00 4.46
CA GLY A 85 14.63 9.26 4.46
C GLY A 85 15.40 8.37 3.46
N PRO A 86 16.68 8.68 3.24
CA PRO A 86 17.52 7.92 2.31
C PRO A 86 17.79 6.50 2.80
N GLY A 87 17.92 5.57 1.85
CA GLY A 87 18.15 4.15 2.15
C GLY A 87 16.89 3.41 2.60
N PHE A 88 15.71 3.97 2.32
CA PHE A 88 14.44 3.27 2.52
C PHE A 88 14.41 1.95 1.73
N THR A 89 13.58 1.03 2.16
CA THR A 89 13.53 -0.35 1.66
C THR A 89 12.17 -0.63 1.03
N TYR A 90 12.16 -1.15 -0.19
CA TYR A 90 10.97 -1.81 -0.73
C TYR A 90 10.83 -3.17 -0.06
N VAL A 91 9.63 -3.50 0.43
CA VAL A 91 9.39 -4.74 1.16
C VAL A 91 8.38 -5.63 0.45
N ALA A 92 7.32 -5.04 -0.09
CA ALA A 92 6.22 -5.80 -0.68
C ALA A 92 5.46 -5.01 -1.73
N SER A 93 4.78 -5.73 -2.61
CA SER A 93 3.66 -5.21 -3.40
C SER A 93 2.51 -6.19 -3.44
N ASP A 94 1.31 -5.65 -3.56
CA ASP A 94 0.10 -6.42 -3.72
C ASP A 94 -0.71 -5.89 -4.90
N GLY A 95 -1.23 -6.82 -5.70
CA GLY A 95 -2.29 -6.56 -6.66
C GLY A 95 -3.62 -7.01 -6.06
N ASN A 96 -4.42 -6.05 -5.62
CA ASN A 96 -5.68 -6.31 -4.96
C ASN A 96 -6.85 -6.11 -5.92
N MET A 97 -7.75 -7.10 -5.94
CA MET A 97 -9.06 -7.02 -6.58
C MET A 97 -10.10 -7.36 -5.52
N TRP A 98 -10.85 -6.36 -5.08
CA TRP A 98 -11.78 -6.53 -3.97
C TRP A 98 -13.15 -5.91 -4.25
N ALA A 99 -14.21 -6.67 -3.96
CA ALA A 99 -15.58 -6.17 -3.88
C ALA A 99 -16.10 -6.38 -2.45
N GLY A 100 -16.91 -5.45 -1.96
CA GLY A 100 -17.41 -5.47 -0.59
C GLY A 100 -16.59 -4.60 0.37
N ASP A 101 -17.04 -4.61 1.62
CA ASP A 101 -16.46 -3.77 2.66
C ASP A 101 -15.17 -4.35 3.24
N THR A 102 -14.32 -3.48 3.74
CA THR A 102 -13.19 -3.83 4.59
C THR A 102 -13.38 -3.16 5.95
N ILE A 103 -13.25 -3.95 7.02
CA ILE A 103 -13.40 -3.43 8.39
C ILE A 103 -12.25 -2.51 8.75
N TRP A 104 -12.42 -1.69 9.79
CA TRP A 104 -11.35 -0.85 10.35
C TRP A 104 -10.17 -1.69 10.80
N HIS A 105 -8.98 -1.35 10.30
CA HIS A 105 -7.71 -1.98 10.66
C HIS A 105 -6.55 -1.03 10.37
N SER A 106 -5.40 -1.35 10.93
CA SER A 106 -4.10 -0.89 10.43
C SER A 106 -3.40 -2.07 9.76
N ASP A 107 -2.51 -1.80 8.81
CA ASP A 107 -1.80 -2.87 8.09
C ASP A 107 -0.93 -3.72 9.01
N ASP A 108 -0.44 -3.14 10.10
CA ASP A 108 0.47 -3.78 11.03
C ASP A 108 0.28 -3.29 12.47
N ASN A 109 0.55 -4.19 13.41
CA ASN A 109 0.62 -3.90 14.84
C ASN A 109 2.05 -3.65 15.32
N ILE A 110 2.94 -3.09 14.48
CA ILE A 110 4.31 -2.80 14.85
C ILE A 110 4.34 -1.58 15.77
N ARG A 111 4.65 -1.79 17.05
CA ARG A 111 4.62 -0.75 18.10
C ARG A 111 5.91 0.08 18.19
N SER A 112 6.86 -0.10 17.29
CA SER A 112 8.23 0.41 17.42
C SER A 112 8.44 1.85 16.95
N GLY A 113 7.42 2.52 16.42
CA GLY A 113 7.59 3.83 15.77
C GLY A 113 8.40 3.76 14.46
N TYR A 114 8.58 2.57 13.91
CA TYR A 114 9.29 2.35 12.66
C TYR A 114 8.49 2.91 11.49
N LYS A 115 9.02 3.96 10.83
CA LYS A 115 8.32 4.66 9.75
C LYS A 115 8.11 3.75 8.55
N ARG A 116 6.86 3.67 8.07
CA ARG A 116 6.44 2.82 6.95
C ARG A 116 5.38 3.54 6.14
N VAL A 117 5.49 3.45 4.83
CA VAL A 117 4.57 4.09 3.89
C VAL A 117 4.05 3.06 2.90
N LYS A 118 2.75 3.04 2.72
CA LYS A 118 2.08 2.36 1.62
C LYS A 118 1.76 3.38 0.54
N VAL A 119 2.11 3.05 -0.70
CA VAL A 119 1.75 3.80 -1.90
C VAL A 119 0.71 2.98 -2.65
N SER A 120 -0.44 3.57 -2.93
CA SER A 120 -1.55 2.90 -3.61
C SER A 120 -1.95 3.66 -4.87
N LEU A 121 -2.08 2.89 -5.96
CA LEU A 121 -2.71 3.34 -7.20
C LEU A 121 -4.00 2.56 -7.38
N TYR A 122 -5.13 3.27 -7.40
CA TYR A 122 -6.40 2.67 -7.77
C TYR A 122 -6.59 2.81 -9.29
N LEU A 123 -7.01 1.72 -9.92
CA LEU A 123 -7.22 1.67 -11.37
C LEU A 123 -8.67 2.01 -11.74
N ASP A 124 -9.51 2.23 -10.73
CA ASP A 124 -10.92 2.56 -10.86
C ASP A 124 -11.21 3.87 -10.10
N THR A 125 -12.20 4.64 -10.58
CA THR A 125 -12.63 5.85 -9.86
C THR A 125 -13.43 5.45 -8.63
N LEU A 126 -12.95 5.87 -7.47
CA LEU A 126 -13.53 5.57 -6.18
C LEU A 126 -14.03 6.82 -5.49
N THR A 127 -15.27 6.76 -5.03
CA THR A 127 -15.97 7.79 -4.27
C THR A 127 -16.42 7.24 -2.91
N LYS A 128 -16.89 8.10 -2.05
CA LYS A 128 -17.45 7.70 -0.74
C LYS A 128 -18.69 6.80 -0.87
N GLU A 129 -19.37 6.83 -2.02
CA GLU A 129 -20.56 6.02 -2.30
C GLU A 129 -20.23 4.63 -2.89
N ASN A 130 -19.03 4.45 -3.46
CA ASN A 130 -18.66 3.19 -4.12
C ASN A 130 -17.44 2.48 -3.48
N GLY A 131 -17.07 2.89 -2.26
CA GLY A 131 -16.07 2.18 -1.47
C GLY A 131 -14.63 2.71 -1.58
N CYS A 132 -14.45 4.03 -1.68
CA CYS A 132 -13.11 4.60 -1.52
C CYS A 132 -12.53 4.26 -0.14
N LEU A 133 -11.22 4.34 -0.03
CA LEU A 133 -10.56 4.19 1.27
C LEU A 133 -11.01 5.31 2.21
N ARG A 134 -11.35 4.96 3.44
CA ARG A 134 -11.58 5.91 4.54
C ARG A 134 -10.47 5.77 5.56
N VAL A 135 -10.00 6.86 6.10
CA VAL A 135 -8.99 6.89 7.16
C VAL A 135 -9.50 7.67 8.35
N ILE A 136 -9.01 7.33 9.55
CA ILE A 136 -9.14 8.19 10.73
C ILE A 136 -7.87 9.03 10.80
N PRO A 137 -7.90 10.32 10.41
CA PRO A 137 -6.70 11.16 10.35
C PRO A 137 -6.00 11.24 11.69
N GLY A 138 -4.66 11.11 11.72
CA GLY A 138 -3.87 11.15 12.94
C GLY A 138 -3.90 9.88 13.78
N SER A 139 -4.67 8.86 13.38
CA SER A 139 -4.80 7.59 14.14
C SER A 139 -3.52 6.74 14.17
N HIS A 140 -2.48 7.11 13.42
CA HIS A 140 -1.16 6.50 13.49
C HIS A 140 -0.32 6.99 14.68
N HIS A 141 -0.76 8.05 15.38
CA HIS A 141 -0.08 8.58 16.56
C HIS A 141 -0.47 7.86 17.84
N GLN A 142 0.51 7.71 18.74
CA GLN A 142 0.28 7.21 20.10
C GLN A 142 -0.24 8.32 21.02
N PRO A 143 -1.09 8.05 22.01
CA PRO A 143 -1.64 6.72 22.39
C PRO A 143 -2.87 6.30 21.57
N PHE A 144 -3.43 7.20 20.75
CA PHE A 144 -4.70 7.00 20.03
C PHE A 144 -4.70 5.74 19.15
N HIS A 145 -3.58 5.46 18.47
CA HIS A 145 -3.42 4.24 17.69
C HIS A 145 -3.67 2.96 18.52
N ASN A 146 -3.04 2.87 19.69
CA ASN A 146 -3.19 1.71 20.57
C ASN A 146 -4.60 1.55 21.11
N ASP A 147 -5.26 2.65 21.44
CA ASP A 147 -6.61 2.63 21.97
C ASP A 147 -7.61 2.16 20.91
N LEU A 148 -7.50 2.67 19.67
CA LEU A 148 -8.31 2.21 18.55
C LEU A 148 -8.07 0.73 18.22
N ASN A 149 -6.81 0.30 18.11
CA ASN A 149 -6.47 -1.09 17.83
C ASN A 149 -7.04 -2.05 18.87
N ARG A 150 -6.87 -1.70 20.17
CA ARG A 150 -7.38 -2.52 21.27
C ARG A 150 -8.87 -2.74 21.15
N ALA A 151 -9.58 -1.72 20.85
CA ALA A 151 -11.00 -1.75 20.81
C ALA A 151 -11.55 -2.48 19.56
N ILE A 152 -10.92 -2.32 18.40
CA ILE A 152 -11.24 -3.08 17.20
C ILE A 152 -10.97 -4.58 17.43
N GLN A 153 -9.84 -4.95 18.08
CA GLN A 153 -9.49 -6.34 18.39
C GLN A 153 -10.45 -7.05 19.34
N VAL A 154 -11.08 -6.34 20.27
CA VAL A 154 -12.08 -6.94 21.19
C VAL A 154 -13.49 -6.95 20.59
N GLY A 155 -13.62 -6.64 19.30
CA GLY A 155 -14.90 -6.67 18.59
C GLY A 155 -15.88 -5.57 19.03
N GLN A 156 -15.37 -4.52 19.65
CA GLN A 156 -16.16 -3.34 19.96
C GLN A 156 -16.36 -2.53 18.68
N SER A 157 -17.45 -2.85 17.98
CA SER A 157 -17.90 -2.03 16.84
C SER A 157 -18.36 -0.64 17.27
N ASP A 158 -18.58 -0.44 18.55
CA ASP A 158 -19.12 0.79 19.14
C ASP A 158 -18.13 1.52 20.07
N LEU A 159 -16.84 1.47 19.81
CA LEU A 159 -15.78 2.09 20.60
C LEU A 159 -16.08 3.52 21.03
N LEU A 160 -16.78 4.23 20.17
CA LEU A 160 -17.24 5.60 20.37
C LEU A 160 -18.76 5.68 20.46
N GLY A 161 -19.47 4.56 20.67
CA GLY A 161 -20.92 4.49 20.62
C GLY A 161 -21.50 4.67 19.20
N LEU A 162 -20.71 4.40 18.16
CA LEU A 162 -21.08 4.57 16.77
C LEU A 162 -20.86 3.27 15.99
N GLU A 163 -21.72 3.01 15.04
CA GLU A 163 -21.49 1.95 14.05
C GLU A 163 -20.19 2.20 13.26
N ALA A 164 -19.53 1.14 12.84
CA ALA A 164 -18.22 1.22 12.17
C ALA A 164 -18.21 2.19 10.97
N GLU A 165 -19.25 2.18 10.16
CA GLU A 165 -19.41 3.06 9.00
C GLU A 165 -19.63 4.53 9.40
N ALA A 166 -20.22 4.77 10.57
CA ALA A 166 -20.53 6.11 11.11
C ALA A 166 -19.36 6.74 11.88
N LEU A 167 -18.25 6.02 12.07
CA LEU A 167 -17.08 6.60 12.74
C LEU A 167 -16.56 7.83 11.97
N PRO A 168 -16.24 8.93 12.70
CA PRO A 168 -15.66 10.13 12.11
C PRO A 168 -14.37 9.80 11.34
N SER A 169 -14.44 9.90 10.04
CA SER A 169 -13.37 9.50 9.13
C SER A 169 -13.35 10.35 7.88
N PHE A 170 -12.21 10.39 7.21
CA PHE A 170 -12.04 11.10 5.95
C PHE A 170 -12.10 10.11 4.78
N PRO A 171 -13.08 10.23 3.86
CA PRO A 171 -13.12 9.43 2.64
C PRO A 171 -12.08 9.97 1.65
N ILE A 172 -11.18 9.09 1.19
CA ILE A 172 -10.15 9.44 0.21
C ILE A 172 -10.66 9.02 -1.17
N GLU A 173 -11.40 9.91 -1.81
CA GLU A 173 -11.83 9.69 -3.18
C GLU A 173 -10.65 9.79 -4.13
N THR A 174 -10.55 8.87 -5.09
CA THR A 174 -9.44 8.79 -6.04
C THR A 174 -9.94 8.49 -7.46
N SER A 175 -9.17 8.96 -8.43
CA SER A 175 -9.32 8.61 -9.84
C SER A 175 -8.05 7.91 -10.35
N PRO A 176 -8.13 7.12 -11.43
CA PRO A 176 -6.94 6.60 -12.09
C PRO A 176 -5.97 7.73 -12.44
N GLY A 177 -4.72 7.62 -11.98
CA GLY A 177 -3.71 8.66 -12.09
C GLY A 177 -3.33 9.33 -10.77
N ASP A 178 -4.19 9.23 -9.75
CA ASP A 178 -3.85 9.68 -8.41
C ASP A 178 -2.89 8.70 -7.72
N ILE A 179 -1.95 9.23 -6.94
CA ILE A 179 -1.12 8.44 -6.02
C ILE A 179 -1.60 8.72 -4.60
N LEU A 180 -2.09 7.69 -3.92
CA LEU A 180 -2.38 7.75 -2.49
C LEU A 180 -1.19 7.20 -1.70
N MET A 181 -0.67 7.98 -0.76
CA MET A 181 0.35 7.58 0.19
C MET A 181 -0.22 7.60 1.59
N PHE A 182 0.02 6.57 2.41
CA PHE A 182 -0.41 6.56 3.80
C PHE A 182 0.50 5.73 4.71
N CYS A 183 0.51 6.09 6.01
CA CYS A 183 1.22 5.33 7.03
C CYS A 183 0.58 3.95 7.21
N HIS A 184 1.38 2.89 7.35
CA HIS A 184 0.86 1.55 7.66
C HIS A 184 0.05 1.51 8.97
N ASP A 185 0.38 2.38 9.91
CA ASP A 185 -0.28 2.44 11.22
C ASP A 185 -1.61 3.21 11.20
N ILE A 186 -1.97 3.89 10.10
CA ILE A 186 -3.24 4.62 10.04
C ILE A 186 -4.43 3.66 10.04
N MET A 187 -5.43 3.95 10.87
CA MET A 187 -6.69 3.21 10.82
C MET A 187 -7.43 3.53 9.54
N HIS A 188 -7.72 2.48 8.78
CA HIS A 188 -8.42 2.61 7.51
C HIS A 188 -9.44 1.50 7.29
N ALA A 189 -10.42 1.81 6.48
CA ALA A 189 -11.53 0.92 6.11
C ALA A 189 -12.10 1.31 4.75
N SER A 190 -13.09 0.56 4.28
CA SER A 190 -13.80 0.87 3.06
C SER A 190 -15.21 0.31 3.16
N PHE A 191 -16.21 1.14 2.85
CA PHE A 191 -17.63 0.77 2.99
C PHE A 191 -18.41 1.13 1.72
N GLY A 192 -19.54 0.42 1.50
CA GLY A 192 -20.47 0.69 0.41
C GLY A 192 -20.03 0.20 -0.96
N SER A 193 -19.02 -0.67 -1.03
CA SER A 193 -18.53 -1.17 -2.32
C SER A 193 -19.36 -2.33 -2.84
N SER A 194 -20.17 -2.08 -3.86
CA SER A 194 -20.79 -3.11 -4.67
C SER A 194 -20.01 -3.47 -5.93
N GLN A 195 -18.97 -2.70 -6.24
CA GLN A 195 -18.15 -2.85 -7.45
C GLN A 195 -16.75 -3.35 -7.11
N LEU A 196 -16.12 -3.98 -8.10
CA LEU A 196 -14.74 -4.41 -8.00
C LEU A 196 -13.80 -3.20 -7.96
N ARG A 197 -12.88 -3.20 -7.02
CA ARG A 197 -11.81 -2.20 -6.90
C ARG A 197 -10.47 -2.87 -7.20
N ARG A 198 -9.78 -2.36 -8.20
CA ARG A 198 -8.43 -2.80 -8.55
C ARG A 198 -7.42 -1.83 -7.96
N GLN A 199 -6.47 -2.37 -7.22
CA GLN A 199 -5.43 -1.59 -6.55
C GLN A 199 -4.07 -2.23 -6.75
N ILE A 200 -3.08 -1.42 -7.06
CA ILE A 200 -1.67 -1.76 -6.92
C ILE A 200 -1.19 -1.08 -5.65
N ALA A 201 -0.71 -1.87 -4.68
CA ALA A 201 -0.18 -1.38 -3.41
C ALA A 201 1.32 -1.70 -3.31
N LEU A 202 2.12 -0.71 -2.90
CA LEU A 202 3.57 -0.81 -2.71
C LEU A 202 3.90 -0.47 -1.27
N SER A 203 4.68 -1.31 -0.60
CA SER A 203 5.06 -1.13 0.80
C SER A 203 6.54 -0.78 0.92
N PHE A 204 6.82 0.35 1.57
CA PHE A 204 8.16 0.86 1.80
C PHE A 204 8.38 1.11 3.29
N PHE A 205 9.56 0.75 3.76
CA PHE A 205 10.00 0.93 5.14
C PHE A 205 11.21 1.85 5.18
N ALA A 206 11.34 2.66 6.22
CA ALA A 206 12.56 3.42 6.45
C ALA A 206 13.78 2.48 6.53
N LYS A 207 14.97 3.03 6.47
CA LYS A 207 16.20 2.24 6.62
C LYS A 207 16.17 1.45 7.94
N PRO A 208 16.39 0.11 7.91
CA PRO A 208 16.37 -0.71 9.12
C PRO A 208 17.67 -0.53 9.91
N GLU A 209 17.72 0.44 10.81
CA GLU A 209 18.93 0.79 11.55
C GLU A 209 19.15 -0.07 12.79
N VAL A 210 18.07 -0.39 13.53
CA VAL A 210 18.14 -1.21 14.74
C VAL A 210 17.75 -2.66 14.47
N ASP A 211 18.18 -3.58 15.33
CA ASP A 211 17.96 -5.02 15.13
C ASP A 211 16.46 -5.39 15.12
N GLU A 212 15.63 -4.65 15.82
CA GLU A 212 14.17 -4.82 15.78
C GLU A 212 13.63 -4.54 14.37
N HIS A 213 14.02 -3.41 13.74
CA HIS A 213 13.64 -3.07 12.37
C HIS A 213 14.11 -4.13 11.36
N LYS A 214 15.35 -4.63 11.53
CA LYS A 214 15.90 -5.69 10.67
C LYS A 214 15.07 -6.97 10.77
N LYS A 215 14.71 -7.39 12.00
CA LYS A 215 13.85 -8.56 12.23
C LYS A 215 12.49 -8.41 11.56
N TRP A 216 11.89 -7.23 11.63
CA TRP A 216 10.62 -6.96 10.96
C TRP A 216 10.71 -7.07 9.45
N VAL A 217 11.71 -6.43 8.85
CA VAL A 217 11.93 -6.50 7.39
C VAL A 217 12.16 -7.94 6.95
N VAL A 218 13.03 -8.69 7.64
CA VAL A 218 13.31 -10.09 7.34
C VAL A 218 12.06 -10.96 7.50
N GLY A 219 11.32 -10.77 8.59
CA GLY A 219 10.10 -11.54 8.87
C GLY A 219 9.04 -11.35 7.79
N LEU A 220 8.72 -10.10 7.48
CA LEU A 220 7.71 -9.78 6.46
C LEU A 220 8.14 -10.26 5.06
N TYR A 221 9.39 -10.02 4.68
CA TYR A 221 9.89 -10.47 3.38
C TYR A 221 9.88 -12.00 3.25
N SER A 222 10.23 -12.71 4.33
CA SER A 222 10.15 -14.17 4.37
C SER A 222 8.72 -14.70 4.24
N GLU A 223 7.74 -14.04 4.87
CA GLU A 223 6.32 -14.39 4.73
C GLU A 223 5.80 -14.18 3.31
N ILE A 224 6.21 -13.10 2.65
CA ILE A 224 5.84 -12.81 1.27
C ILE A 224 6.41 -13.86 0.33
N ARG A 225 7.67 -14.27 0.53
CA ARG A 225 8.34 -15.31 -0.26
C ARG A 225 7.68 -16.69 -0.15
N LYS A 226 7.11 -17.02 0.99
CA LYS A 226 6.33 -18.27 1.13
C LYS A 226 5.06 -18.29 0.29
N LYS A 227 4.57 -17.11 -0.11
CA LYS A 227 3.34 -16.93 -0.87
C LYS A 227 3.58 -16.65 -2.36
N SER A 228 4.79 -16.26 -2.75
CA SER A 228 5.18 -15.91 -4.11
C SER A 228 6.22 -16.86 -4.67
N ASP A 229 6.28 -16.98 -6.01
CA ASP A 229 7.28 -17.77 -6.69
C ASP A 229 8.69 -17.19 -6.45
N GLU A 230 9.66 -18.03 -6.07
CA GLU A 230 11.06 -17.61 -5.80
C GLU A 230 11.71 -16.88 -6.98
N LEU A 231 11.33 -17.21 -8.22
CA LEU A 231 11.87 -16.59 -9.44
C LEU A 231 11.58 -15.09 -9.51
N THR A 232 10.43 -14.65 -9.01
CA THR A 232 9.99 -13.25 -9.05
C THR A 232 10.89 -12.38 -8.17
N ALA A 233 11.17 -12.82 -6.94
CA ALA A 233 12.03 -12.09 -6.01
C ALA A 233 13.46 -11.95 -6.55
N LYS A 234 14.02 -12.99 -7.17
CA LYS A 234 15.37 -12.96 -7.78
C LYS A 234 15.46 -12.00 -8.94
N SER A 235 14.47 -11.97 -9.83
CA SER A 235 14.44 -11.03 -10.96
C SER A 235 14.42 -9.57 -10.50
N PHE A 236 13.73 -9.30 -9.42
CA PHE A 236 13.66 -7.96 -8.83
C PHE A 236 14.98 -7.55 -8.17
N LEU A 237 15.58 -8.44 -7.38
CA LEU A 237 16.86 -8.23 -6.73
C LEU A 237 18.02 -8.03 -7.74
N ASN A 238 17.91 -8.57 -8.93
CA ASN A 238 18.89 -8.44 -10.02
C ASN A 238 18.52 -7.38 -11.07
N ASN A 239 17.51 -6.55 -10.82
CA ASN A 239 17.07 -5.52 -11.75
C ASN A 239 18.21 -4.52 -12.03
N PRO A 240 18.49 -4.14 -13.30
CA PRO A 240 19.58 -3.23 -13.63
C PRO A 240 19.32 -1.76 -13.27
N ASN A 241 18.08 -1.39 -12.94
CA ASN A 241 17.74 -0.02 -12.59
C ASN A 241 18.38 0.39 -11.24
N PRO A 242 19.21 1.46 -11.20
CA PRO A 242 19.91 1.86 -9.97
C PRO A 242 18.96 2.18 -8.80
N ARG A 243 17.80 2.78 -9.06
CA ARG A 243 16.82 3.08 -8.00
C ARG A 243 16.23 1.81 -7.40
N ILE A 244 15.92 0.82 -8.25
CA ILE A 244 15.44 -0.48 -7.80
C ILE A 244 16.53 -1.17 -6.98
N GLN A 245 17.79 -1.13 -7.44
CA GLN A 245 18.91 -1.65 -6.66
C GLN A 245 19.05 -0.96 -5.30
N ASN A 246 18.86 0.37 -5.23
CA ASN A 246 18.95 1.12 -3.98
C ASN A 246 17.87 0.69 -2.96
N VAL A 247 16.63 0.48 -3.39
CA VAL A 247 15.54 0.12 -2.48
C VAL A 247 15.54 -1.35 -2.06
N VAL A 248 16.29 -2.22 -2.77
CA VAL A 248 16.49 -3.62 -2.37
C VAL A 248 17.85 -3.86 -1.70
N ALA A 249 18.77 -2.90 -1.74
CA ALA A 249 20.08 -3.03 -1.11
C ALA A 249 20.02 -3.38 0.38
N PRO A 250 19.10 -2.82 1.21
CA PRO A 250 18.96 -3.22 2.59
C PRO A 250 18.57 -4.71 2.75
N LEU A 251 17.72 -5.24 1.86
CA LEU A 251 17.34 -6.67 1.88
C LEU A 251 18.56 -7.56 1.64
N LYS A 252 19.39 -7.22 0.65
CA LYS A 252 20.64 -7.95 0.36
C LYS A 252 21.58 -7.93 1.57
N SER A 253 21.71 -6.78 2.24
CA SER A 253 22.56 -6.65 3.43
C SER A 253 22.07 -7.47 4.63
N LEU A 254 20.77 -7.81 4.67
CA LEU A 254 20.14 -8.63 5.70
C LEU A 254 20.15 -10.13 5.35
N GLY A 255 20.76 -10.52 4.21
CA GLY A 255 20.79 -11.91 3.76
C GLY A 255 19.42 -12.45 3.33
N VAL A 256 18.52 -11.57 2.94
CA VAL A 256 17.18 -11.93 2.44
C VAL A 256 17.26 -12.00 0.93
N GLU A 257 17.77 -13.13 0.41
CA GLU A 257 17.92 -13.42 -1.04
C GLU A 257 16.94 -14.49 -1.51
#